data_8d93067e83da6b9438dc47fa910f3467
#
_entry.id   8d93067e83da6b9438dc47fa910f3467
#
_cell.length_a   1.000
_cell.length_b   1.000
_cell.length_c   1.000
_cell.angle_alpha   90.00
_cell.angle_beta   90.00
_cell.angle_gamma   90.00
#
_symmetry.space_group_name_H-M   'P 1'
#
loop_
_entity.id
_entity.type
_entity.pdbx_description
1 polymer ?
#
loop_
_entity_poly.entity_id
_entity_poly.type
_entity_poly.pdbx_seq_one_letter_code
_entity_poly.pdbx_strand_id
1 'polypeptide(L)'
;MDIEIPLGKRKPSYRFLEVLPGLLSYGAIILLVILSIFSPLLASLYLLIIILSMMVRVVGITYHMVAGRAKMDKACLIDWHARLEDLEDPQAVYARIRDQRQKEVGFAEHKENLRLIASAQPGFFPKPSEIYNAVIMPAYNESIEVIEPAIQAVIATTYDKKRMIMVFAYEERGGKDIDTTAKTLQKRYGKYFHAFHIVKHPKDIPNEVIGKGGNITYAGRWLKEWLKEQDISYSSVIVTTMDCDNKPHETYFDYLTYEYIVREDRKHYSYQPVCLFTSNIWDVPAPMRVVATGNSFWNIISSMRPHSLRNFASHAQPMDALVEMDFWSVRTIVEDGHQYWRSYFYFGGNYGVVPLHVPIYQDAVLSATYMKTLKAQFIQFRRWAYGASDVAYVGERVFTKQRNVPFWAGFSRFVRLLDGNVTLACNSVLVAFGGWVPLIVNAEAARSVAAHQLPDTVSTLQQIALIGMAIAIFSAFKILPPRPVRYTRRRNVWMLLQWVLMPVTSIVYSSAAAFAAQTRLLLGRYLDKFDVTEKATAAINARQKATARKRSKAARAVEK
;
A
#
# COMPACT_ATOMS: atom_id res chain seq x y z
N MET A 1 -23.87 7.45 12.36
CA MET A 1 -23.26 8.42 11.40
C MET A 1 -23.04 7.68 10.10
N ASP A 2 -23.45 8.25 8.95
CA ASP A 2 -23.13 7.62 7.66
C ASP A 2 -21.62 7.67 7.46
N ILE A 3 -20.98 6.49 7.36
CA ILE A 3 -19.53 6.35 7.19
C ILE A 3 -19.13 6.30 5.70
N GLU A 4 -20.10 6.42 4.78
CA GLU A 4 -19.82 6.38 3.35
C GLU A 4 -19.48 7.77 2.77
N ILE A 5 -18.82 7.75 1.61
CA ILE A 5 -18.58 8.95 0.81
C ILE A 5 -19.92 9.42 0.23
N PRO A 6 -20.25 10.73 0.30
CA PRO A 6 -21.49 11.26 -0.25
C PRO A 6 -21.64 10.93 -1.74
N LEU A 7 -22.87 10.61 -2.18
CA LEU A 7 -23.21 10.44 -3.59
C LEU A 7 -23.80 11.73 -4.19
N GLY A 8 -23.62 11.92 -5.49
CA GLY A 8 -24.22 13.03 -6.23
C GLY A 8 -23.64 14.40 -5.87
N LYS A 9 -24.51 15.42 -5.72
CA LYS A 9 -24.09 16.79 -5.47
C LYS A 9 -23.51 16.95 -4.08
N ARG A 10 -22.26 17.39 -3.99
CA ARG A 10 -21.52 17.62 -2.73
C ARG A 10 -22.02 18.88 -2.02
N LYS A 11 -22.07 18.84 -0.68
CA LYS A 11 -22.28 20.05 0.13
C LYS A 11 -21.13 21.05 -0.10
N PRO A 12 -21.35 22.38 -0.03
CA PRO A 12 -20.31 23.37 -0.26
C PRO A 12 -19.08 23.19 0.65
N SER A 13 -19.27 22.86 1.93
CA SER A 13 -18.18 22.61 2.88
C SER A 13 -17.34 21.38 2.47
N TYR A 14 -17.98 20.28 2.07
CA TYR A 14 -17.29 19.11 1.58
C TYR A 14 -16.51 19.42 0.30
N ARG A 15 -17.15 20.17 -0.62
CA ARG A 15 -16.53 20.58 -1.88
C ARG A 15 -15.31 21.48 -1.67
N PHE A 16 -15.38 22.41 -0.72
CA PHE A 16 -14.21 23.22 -0.33
C PHE A 16 -13.04 22.34 0.11
N LEU A 17 -13.30 21.33 0.96
CA LEU A 17 -12.27 20.41 1.43
C LEU A 17 -11.73 19.49 0.32
N GLU A 18 -12.54 19.14 -0.68
CA GLU A 18 -12.08 18.39 -1.86
C GLU A 18 -11.10 19.19 -2.74
N VAL A 19 -11.31 20.50 -2.88
CA VAL A 19 -10.43 21.35 -3.69
C VAL A 19 -9.16 21.75 -2.95
N LEU A 20 -9.15 21.67 -1.63
CA LEU A 20 -8.07 22.18 -0.78
C LEU A 20 -6.69 21.60 -1.10
N PRO A 21 -6.50 20.27 -1.32
CA PRO A 21 -5.20 19.72 -1.70
C PRO A 21 -4.66 20.34 -2.99
N GLY A 22 -5.51 20.43 -4.02
CA GLY A 22 -5.14 21.03 -5.30
C GLY A 22 -4.84 22.51 -5.19
N LEU A 23 -5.70 23.26 -4.46
CA LEU A 23 -5.52 24.68 -4.23
C LEU A 23 -4.19 24.98 -3.54
N LEU A 24 -3.83 24.23 -2.50
CA LEU A 24 -2.56 24.41 -1.80
C LEU A 24 -1.36 23.97 -2.64
N SER A 25 -1.47 22.89 -3.41
CA SER A 25 -0.38 22.42 -4.26
C SER A 25 -0.07 23.38 -5.40
N TYR A 26 -1.08 23.87 -6.11
CA TYR A 26 -0.88 24.92 -7.12
C TYR A 26 -0.49 26.24 -6.46
N GLY A 27 -1.11 26.57 -5.34
CA GLY A 27 -0.80 27.77 -4.56
C GLY A 27 0.65 27.84 -4.10
N ALA A 28 1.25 26.72 -3.71
CA ALA A 28 2.66 26.66 -3.31
C ALA A 28 3.61 27.02 -4.47
N ILE A 29 3.31 26.55 -5.69
CA ILE A 29 4.10 26.90 -6.89
C ILE A 29 3.86 28.35 -7.30
N ILE A 30 2.59 28.78 -7.33
CA ILE A 30 2.23 30.15 -7.68
C ILE A 30 2.83 31.15 -6.68
N LEU A 31 2.82 30.80 -5.37
CA LEU A 31 3.43 31.62 -4.33
C LEU A 31 4.93 31.84 -4.59
N LEU A 32 5.66 30.80 -4.99
CA LEU A 32 7.08 30.93 -5.36
C LEU A 32 7.25 31.94 -6.51
N VAL A 33 6.41 31.86 -7.54
CA VAL A 33 6.48 32.79 -8.69
C VAL A 33 6.16 34.22 -8.22
N ILE A 34 5.10 34.41 -7.44
CA ILE A 34 4.73 35.73 -6.90
C ILE A 34 5.86 36.31 -6.05
N LEU A 35 6.39 35.55 -5.11
CA LEU A 35 7.50 35.99 -4.27
C LEU A 35 8.73 36.33 -5.12
N SER A 36 9.00 35.57 -6.20
CA SER A 36 10.12 35.84 -7.11
C SER A 36 9.97 37.16 -7.87
N ILE A 37 8.74 37.54 -8.21
CA ILE A 37 8.45 38.83 -8.87
C ILE A 37 8.71 40.00 -7.92
N PHE A 38 8.19 39.90 -6.67
CA PHE A 38 8.20 41.04 -5.73
C PHE A 38 9.48 41.10 -4.88
N SER A 39 10.05 39.97 -4.49
CA SER A 39 11.23 39.92 -3.62
C SER A 39 12.00 38.60 -3.78
N PRO A 40 13.12 38.61 -4.53
CA PRO A 40 13.99 37.44 -4.64
C PRO A 40 14.45 36.86 -3.29
N LEU A 41 14.64 37.74 -2.30
CA LEU A 41 15.00 37.34 -0.94
C LEU A 41 13.91 36.47 -0.29
N LEU A 42 12.64 36.91 -0.37
CA LEU A 42 11.51 36.13 0.18
C LEU A 42 11.31 34.82 -0.58
N ALA A 43 11.50 34.80 -1.91
CA ALA A 43 11.48 33.56 -2.68
C ALA A 43 12.59 32.60 -2.23
N SER A 44 13.79 33.11 -2.00
CA SER A 44 14.94 32.32 -1.50
C SER A 44 14.66 31.76 -0.10
N LEU A 45 14.14 32.56 0.82
CA LEU A 45 13.77 32.10 2.15
C LEU A 45 12.66 31.05 2.11
N TYR A 46 11.65 31.23 1.27
CA TYR A 46 10.58 30.26 1.07
C TYR A 46 11.12 28.90 0.62
N LEU A 47 11.97 28.88 -0.42
CA LEU A 47 12.60 27.65 -0.89
C LEU A 47 13.52 27.02 0.14
N LEU A 48 14.30 27.83 0.83
CA LEU A 48 15.21 27.33 1.87
C LEU A 48 14.44 26.63 3.00
N ILE A 49 13.32 27.19 3.45
CA ILE A 49 12.45 26.57 4.46
C ILE A 49 11.93 25.20 3.95
N ILE A 50 11.48 25.14 2.70
CA ILE A 50 11.00 23.87 2.10
C ILE A 50 12.13 22.84 2.06
N ILE A 51 13.31 23.21 1.56
CA ILE A 51 14.44 22.29 1.41
C ILE A 51 14.94 21.83 2.77
N LEU A 52 15.07 22.71 3.76
CA LEU A 52 15.47 22.35 5.12
C LEU A 52 14.46 21.40 5.76
N SER A 53 13.16 21.66 5.59
CA SER A 53 12.12 20.76 6.08
C SER A 53 12.22 19.37 5.44
N MET A 54 12.55 19.31 4.16
CA MET A 54 12.79 18.04 3.46
C MET A 54 14.04 17.32 3.96
N MET A 55 15.13 18.04 4.22
CA MET A 55 16.36 17.43 4.76
C MET A 55 16.09 16.76 6.11
N VAL A 56 15.36 17.42 7.02
CA VAL A 56 14.95 16.82 8.30
C VAL A 56 14.13 15.55 8.06
N ARG A 57 13.19 15.59 7.11
CA ARG A 57 12.40 14.41 6.73
C ARG A 57 13.27 13.28 6.17
N VAL A 58 14.26 13.59 5.31
CA VAL A 58 15.17 12.60 4.72
C VAL A 58 15.98 11.86 5.78
N VAL A 59 16.48 12.55 6.81
CA VAL A 59 17.18 11.91 7.92
C VAL A 59 16.27 10.91 8.63
N GLY A 60 15.05 11.33 8.98
CA GLY A 60 14.04 10.43 9.59
C GLY A 60 13.65 9.25 8.69
N ILE A 61 13.51 9.48 7.40
CA ILE A 61 13.22 8.46 6.39
C ILE A 61 14.37 7.43 6.35
N THR A 62 15.61 7.88 6.28
CA THR A 62 16.80 7.02 6.22
C THR A 62 16.92 6.16 7.49
N TYR A 63 16.73 6.77 8.67
CA TYR A 63 16.73 6.04 9.94
C TYR A 63 15.66 4.95 9.97
N HIS A 64 14.39 5.30 9.67
CA HIS A 64 13.29 4.34 9.68
C HIS A 64 13.43 3.24 8.62
N MET A 65 14.07 3.55 7.49
CA MET A 65 14.34 2.54 6.46
C MET A 65 15.35 1.49 6.97
N VAL A 66 16.45 1.92 7.57
CA VAL A 66 17.49 1.02 8.10
C VAL A 66 16.95 0.22 9.28
N ALA A 67 16.30 0.89 10.23
CA ALA A 67 15.74 0.25 11.43
C ALA A 67 14.57 -0.69 11.05
N GLY A 68 13.69 -0.27 10.14
CA GLY A 68 12.57 -1.08 9.67
C GLY A 68 13.01 -2.32 8.91
N ARG A 69 14.06 -2.19 8.08
CA ARG A 69 14.69 -3.34 7.44
C ARG A 69 15.25 -4.32 8.46
N ALA A 70 16.01 -3.85 9.43
CA ALA A 70 16.57 -4.70 10.48
C ALA A 70 15.46 -5.41 11.30
N LYS A 71 14.34 -4.71 11.56
CA LYS A 71 13.19 -5.28 12.25
C LYS A 71 12.50 -6.35 11.41
N MET A 72 12.34 -6.11 10.10
CA MET A 72 11.78 -7.10 9.17
C MET A 72 12.67 -8.33 9.08
N ASP A 73 13.99 -8.16 8.90
CA ASP A 73 14.93 -9.29 8.85
C ASP A 73 14.87 -10.13 10.13
N LYS A 74 14.77 -9.48 11.30
CA LYS A 74 14.60 -10.17 12.59
C LYS A 74 13.26 -10.90 12.68
N ALA A 75 12.16 -10.29 12.24
CA ALA A 75 10.85 -10.91 12.28
C ALA A 75 10.74 -12.15 11.38
N CYS A 76 11.44 -12.16 10.24
CA CYS A 76 11.54 -13.32 9.36
C CYS A 76 12.37 -14.49 9.94
N LEU A 77 13.18 -14.25 11.00
CA LEU A 77 13.93 -15.31 11.68
C LEU A 77 13.16 -15.96 12.83
N ILE A 78 12.03 -15.38 13.22
CA ILE A 78 11.20 -15.91 14.30
C ILE A 78 10.37 -17.07 13.78
N ASP A 79 10.37 -18.17 14.50
CA ASP A 79 9.41 -19.25 14.30
C ASP A 79 8.04 -18.85 14.85
N TRP A 80 7.25 -18.16 14.01
CA TRP A 80 5.93 -17.70 14.39
C TRP A 80 4.94 -18.85 14.59
N HIS A 81 5.17 -19.98 13.91
CA HIS A 81 4.33 -21.17 14.07
C HIS A 81 4.48 -21.73 15.48
N ALA A 82 5.71 -21.97 15.93
CA ALA A 82 5.96 -22.44 17.29
C ALA A 82 5.44 -21.45 18.35
N ARG A 83 5.62 -20.13 18.14
CA ARG A 83 5.06 -19.13 19.06
C ARG A 83 3.55 -19.11 19.10
N LEU A 84 2.91 -19.38 17.97
CA LEU A 84 1.46 -19.50 17.92
C LEU A 84 0.99 -20.75 18.66
N GLU A 85 1.67 -21.90 18.47
CA GLU A 85 1.38 -23.12 19.21
C GLU A 85 1.52 -22.95 20.73
N ASP A 86 2.51 -22.18 21.20
CA ASP A 86 2.69 -21.85 22.62
C ASP A 86 1.45 -21.15 23.24
N LEU A 87 0.61 -20.50 22.43
CA LEU A 87 -0.63 -19.87 22.89
C LEU A 87 -1.80 -20.86 23.07
N GLU A 88 -1.67 -22.13 22.70
CA GLU A 88 -2.70 -23.15 23.00
C GLU A 88 -2.79 -23.47 24.51
N ASP A 89 -1.64 -23.46 25.21
CA ASP A 89 -1.56 -23.61 26.67
C ASP A 89 -0.55 -22.61 27.27
N PRO A 90 -0.92 -21.32 27.32
CA PRO A 90 -0.02 -20.26 27.75
C PRO A 90 0.41 -20.40 29.21
N GLN A 91 -0.40 -21.05 30.08
CA GLN A 91 -0.08 -21.28 31.49
C GLN A 91 1.06 -22.28 31.64
N ALA A 92 0.96 -23.45 30.99
CA ALA A 92 2.00 -24.47 31.02
C ALA A 92 3.30 -23.99 30.41
N VAL A 93 3.21 -23.30 29.25
CA VAL A 93 4.38 -22.76 28.56
C VAL A 93 5.06 -21.68 29.40
N TYR A 94 4.30 -20.71 29.93
CA TYR A 94 4.85 -19.67 30.79
C TYR A 94 5.55 -20.25 32.04
N ALA A 95 4.91 -21.23 32.72
CA ALA A 95 5.53 -21.90 33.86
C ALA A 95 6.90 -22.52 33.51
N ARG A 96 7.03 -23.08 32.31
CA ARG A 96 8.27 -23.69 31.81
C ARG A 96 9.38 -22.68 31.50
N ILE A 97 9.02 -21.49 30.96
CA ILE A 97 10.01 -20.52 30.43
C ILE A 97 10.22 -19.28 31.32
N ARG A 98 9.44 -19.10 32.40
CA ARG A 98 9.44 -17.87 33.24
C ARG A 98 10.83 -17.47 33.75
N ASP A 99 11.64 -18.45 34.13
CA ASP A 99 12.97 -18.24 34.70
C ASP A 99 14.09 -18.30 33.63
N GLN A 100 13.73 -18.59 32.39
CA GLN A 100 14.68 -18.66 31.27
C GLN A 100 15.02 -17.27 30.75
N ARG A 101 16.30 -17.11 30.38
CA ARG A 101 16.83 -15.96 29.63
C ARG A 101 17.43 -16.46 28.32
N GLN A 102 16.70 -16.29 27.23
CA GLN A 102 17.18 -16.68 25.91
C GLN A 102 17.55 -15.43 25.10
N LYS A 103 18.59 -15.55 24.26
CA LYS A 103 19.04 -14.48 23.34
C LYS A 103 18.26 -14.46 22.03
N GLU A 104 17.27 -15.31 21.92
CA GLU A 104 16.41 -15.40 20.72
C GLU A 104 15.66 -14.09 20.49
N VAL A 105 15.49 -13.74 19.20
CA VAL A 105 14.82 -12.49 18.80
C VAL A 105 13.36 -12.50 19.29
N GLY A 106 12.97 -11.47 20.05
CA GLY A 106 11.60 -11.29 20.55
C GLY A 106 11.20 -12.26 21.67
N PHE A 107 12.13 -13.04 22.25
CA PHE A 107 11.80 -13.97 23.35
C PHE A 107 11.23 -13.26 24.57
N ALA A 108 11.79 -12.11 24.96
CA ALA A 108 11.30 -11.36 26.11
C ALA A 108 9.85 -10.86 25.92
N GLU A 109 9.52 -10.40 24.71
CA GLU A 109 8.17 -9.96 24.33
C GLU A 109 7.18 -11.14 24.34
N HIS A 110 7.57 -12.26 23.75
CA HIS A 110 6.75 -13.48 23.74
C HIS A 110 6.49 -13.99 25.15
N LYS A 111 7.51 -14.04 26.00
CA LYS A 111 7.38 -14.44 27.41
C LYS A 111 6.43 -13.52 28.19
N GLU A 112 6.48 -12.21 27.93
CA GLU A 112 5.58 -11.25 28.56
C GLU A 112 4.13 -11.42 28.06
N ASN A 113 3.93 -11.67 26.77
CA ASN A 113 2.61 -11.97 26.22
C ASN A 113 2.01 -13.25 26.85
N LEU A 114 2.80 -14.31 26.98
CA LEU A 114 2.38 -15.54 27.66
C LEU A 114 2.01 -15.28 29.13
N ARG A 115 2.80 -14.45 29.84
CA ARG A 115 2.50 -14.06 31.23
C ARG A 115 1.14 -13.37 31.34
N LEU A 116 0.89 -12.39 30.46
CA LEU A 116 -0.37 -11.63 30.44
C LEU A 116 -1.56 -12.54 30.16
N ILE A 117 -1.45 -13.39 29.14
CA ILE A 117 -2.52 -14.31 28.76
C ILE A 117 -2.76 -15.35 29.86
N ALA A 118 -1.70 -15.92 30.46
CA ALA A 118 -1.81 -16.90 31.55
C ALA A 118 -2.46 -16.33 32.81
N SER A 119 -2.35 -15.02 33.06
CA SER A 119 -2.95 -14.32 34.18
C SER A 119 -4.36 -13.78 33.91
N ALA A 120 -4.84 -13.85 32.68
CA ALA A 120 -6.16 -13.37 32.30
C ALA A 120 -7.27 -14.35 32.69
N GLN A 121 -8.51 -13.87 32.64
CA GLN A 121 -9.68 -14.75 32.86
C GLN A 121 -9.75 -15.80 31.72
N PRO A 122 -10.12 -17.06 32.06
CA PRO A 122 -10.29 -18.09 31.04
C PRO A 122 -11.25 -17.66 29.93
N GLY A 123 -10.84 -17.85 28.66
CA GLY A 123 -11.65 -17.48 27.49
C GLY A 123 -11.58 -16.01 27.08
N PHE A 124 -10.84 -15.14 27.79
CA PHE A 124 -10.66 -13.74 27.38
C PHE A 124 -9.78 -13.62 26.12
N PHE A 125 -8.73 -14.40 26.03
CA PHE A 125 -7.92 -14.54 24.82
C PHE A 125 -8.34 -15.84 24.10
N PRO A 126 -8.63 -15.79 22.78
CA PRO A 126 -8.96 -16.99 22.02
C PRO A 126 -7.71 -17.87 21.85
N LYS A 127 -7.93 -19.17 21.68
CA LYS A 127 -6.87 -20.11 21.33
C LYS A 127 -6.57 -20.08 19.83
N PRO A 128 -5.35 -20.37 19.40
CA PRO A 128 -5.01 -20.50 17.97
C PRO A 128 -5.93 -21.48 17.24
N SER A 129 -6.29 -22.59 17.86
CA SER A 129 -7.20 -23.60 17.31
C SER A 129 -8.64 -23.11 17.07
N GLU A 130 -9.02 -21.95 17.62
CA GLU A 130 -10.33 -21.33 17.43
C GLU A 130 -10.34 -20.33 16.27
N ILE A 131 -9.18 -19.90 15.76
CA ILE A 131 -9.07 -18.83 14.77
C ILE A 131 -9.01 -19.36 13.33
N TYR A 132 -9.79 -18.75 12.47
CA TYR A 132 -9.76 -18.94 11.02
C TYR A 132 -9.18 -17.72 10.32
N ASN A 133 -8.35 -17.95 9.31
CA ASN A 133 -7.90 -16.91 8.39
C ASN A 133 -8.68 -17.01 7.08
N ALA A 134 -9.49 -16.01 6.78
CA ALA A 134 -10.18 -15.90 5.50
C ALA A 134 -9.40 -14.99 4.56
N VAL A 135 -9.13 -15.46 3.35
CA VAL A 135 -8.42 -14.70 2.31
C VAL A 135 -9.43 -14.35 1.23
N ILE A 136 -9.77 -13.06 1.09
CA ILE A 136 -10.55 -12.56 -0.05
C ILE A 136 -9.56 -12.12 -1.13
N MET A 137 -9.56 -12.84 -2.25
CA MET A 137 -8.69 -12.58 -3.40
C MET A 137 -9.52 -12.01 -4.55
N PRO A 138 -9.52 -10.68 -4.75
CA PRO A 138 -10.25 -10.06 -5.85
C PRO A 138 -9.53 -10.27 -7.18
N ALA A 139 -10.30 -10.59 -8.21
CA ALA A 139 -9.83 -10.70 -9.58
C ALA A 139 -10.82 -10.03 -10.55
N TYR A 140 -10.33 -9.59 -11.70
CA TYR A 140 -11.14 -9.03 -12.77
C TYR A 140 -10.99 -9.84 -14.06
N ASN A 141 -9.84 -9.75 -14.70
CA ASN A 141 -9.54 -10.45 -15.96
C ASN A 141 -8.11 -11.00 -16.01
N GLU A 142 -7.52 -11.16 -14.83
CA GLU A 142 -6.17 -11.71 -14.72
C GLU A 142 -6.16 -13.17 -15.17
N SER A 143 -5.08 -13.55 -15.85
CA SER A 143 -4.88 -14.91 -16.31
C SER A 143 -4.47 -15.85 -15.17
N ILE A 144 -4.67 -17.15 -15.37
CA ILE A 144 -4.31 -18.18 -14.38
C ILE A 144 -2.82 -18.13 -14.03
N GLU A 145 -1.95 -17.76 -14.98
CA GLU A 145 -0.51 -17.64 -14.76
C GLU A 145 -0.13 -16.51 -13.78
N VAL A 146 -1.01 -15.54 -13.58
CA VAL A 146 -0.86 -14.47 -12.58
C VAL A 146 -1.41 -14.92 -11.23
N ILE A 147 -2.59 -15.55 -11.21
CA ILE A 147 -3.33 -15.88 -9.99
C ILE A 147 -2.78 -17.12 -9.30
N GLU A 148 -2.50 -18.18 -10.05
CA GLU A 148 -2.12 -19.48 -9.51
C GLU A 148 -0.88 -19.42 -8.58
N PRO A 149 0.20 -18.66 -8.90
CA PRO A 149 1.34 -18.51 -8.00
C PRO A 149 1.02 -17.86 -6.65
N ALA A 150 0.01 -16.99 -6.59
CA ALA A 150 -0.43 -16.37 -5.33
C ALA A 150 -1.16 -17.40 -4.45
N ILE A 151 -2.06 -18.19 -5.02
CA ILE A 151 -2.75 -19.28 -4.28
C ILE A 151 -1.74 -20.32 -3.79
N GLN A 152 -0.76 -20.69 -4.62
CA GLN A 152 0.32 -21.60 -4.23
C GLN A 152 1.16 -21.06 -3.09
N ALA A 153 1.44 -19.74 -3.08
CA ALA A 153 2.15 -19.09 -1.99
C ALA A 153 1.34 -19.10 -0.68
N VAL A 154 0.02 -18.95 -0.73
CA VAL A 154 -0.88 -19.11 0.44
C VAL A 154 -0.83 -20.55 0.96
N ILE A 155 -0.86 -21.54 0.08
CA ILE A 155 -0.75 -22.96 0.45
C ILE A 155 0.62 -23.29 1.05
N ALA A 156 1.69 -22.62 0.61
CA ALA A 156 3.05 -22.84 1.09
C ALA A 156 3.33 -22.22 2.47
N THR A 157 2.41 -21.42 3.04
CA THR A 157 2.59 -20.86 4.39
C THR A 157 2.54 -21.95 5.47
N THR A 158 3.10 -21.68 6.64
CA THR A 158 3.17 -22.64 7.77
C THR A 158 1.83 -22.80 8.50
N TYR A 159 0.95 -21.83 8.44
CA TYR A 159 -0.35 -21.85 9.10
C TYR A 159 -1.22 -23.06 8.68
N ASP A 160 -2.02 -23.60 9.61
CA ASP A 160 -2.91 -24.75 9.33
C ASP A 160 -3.94 -24.41 8.23
N LYS A 161 -3.84 -25.12 7.10
CA LYS A 161 -4.74 -24.93 5.95
C LYS A 161 -6.18 -25.33 6.25
N LYS A 162 -6.42 -26.18 7.24
CA LYS A 162 -7.76 -26.55 7.72
C LYS A 162 -8.43 -25.45 8.54
N ARG A 163 -7.69 -24.40 8.83
CA ARG A 163 -8.16 -23.14 9.43
C ARG A 163 -8.11 -21.96 8.44
N MET A 164 -7.97 -22.24 7.15
CA MET A 164 -7.96 -21.21 6.11
C MET A 164 -9.19 -21.33 5.21
N ILE A 165 -9.84 -20.18 4.97
CA ILE A 165 -10.98 -20.05 4.07
C ILE A 165 -10.52 -19.19 2.88
N MET A 166 -10.55 -19.75 1.67
CA MET A 166 -10.24 -19.01 0.45
C MET A 166 -11.54 -18.55 -0.21
N VAL A 167 -11.66 -17.24 -0.43
CA VAL A 167 -12.78 -16.62 -1.16
C VAL A 167 -12.21 -15.96 -2.41
N PHE A 168 -12.30 -16.66 -3.53
CA PHE A 168 -11.94 -16.13 -4.84
C PHE A 168 -13.08 -15.29 -5.38
N ALA A 169 -12.93 -13.95 -5.30
CA ALA A 169 -13.93 -12.98 -5.65
C ALA A 169 -13.63 -12.37 -7.02
N TYR A 170 -14.46 -12.63 -8.04
CA TYR A 170 -14.21 -12.08 -9.37
C TYR A 170 -15.40 -11.30 -9.91
N GLU A 171 -15.11 -10.31 -10.76
CA GLU A 171 -16.13 -9.46 -11.34
C GLU A 171 -16.76 -10.10 -12.60
N GLU A 172 -18.08 -10.07 -12.71
CA GLU A 172 -18.80 -10.55 -13.90
C GLU A 172 -18.32 -9.88 -15.19
N ARG A 173 -17.85 -8.64 -15.11
CA ARG A 173 -17.29 -7.87 -16.23
C ARG A 173 -15.99 -8.46 -16.78
N GLY A 174 -15.31 -9.34 -16.05
CA GLY A 174 -14.13 -10.08 -16.51
C GLY A 174 -14.40 -11.14 -17.57
N GLY A 175 -15.67 -11.48 -17.78
CA GLY A 175 -16.13 -12.37 -18.86
C GLY A 175 -15.97 -13.85 -18.55
N LYS A 176 -16.05 -14.69 -19.60
CA LYS A 176 -16.06 -16.16 -19.46
C LYS A 176 -14.69 -16.76 -19.07
N ASP A 177 -13.61 -16.08 -19.40
CA ASP A 177 -12.26 -16.62 -19.15
C ASP A 177 -11.98 -16.67 -17.64
N ILE A 178 -12.36 -15.65 -16.89
CA ILE A 178 -12.21 -15.63 -15.43
C ILE A 178 -13.16 -16.63 -14.74
N ASP A 179 -14.38 -16.85 -15.27
CA ASP A 179 -15.29 -17.89 -14.78
C ASP A 179 -14.62 -19.28 -14.89
N THR A 180 -13.98 -19.57 -16.02
CA THR A 180 -13.27 -20.84 -16.26
C THR A 180 -12.04 -20.97 -15.34
N THR A 181 -11.29 -19.89 -15.20
CA THR A 181 -10.12 -19.80 -14.31
C THR A 181 -10.53 -20.07 -12.86
N ALA A 182 -11.60 -19.44 -12.36
CA ALA A 182 -12.11 -19.62 -11.00
C ALA A 182 -12.44 -21.09 -10.71
N LYS A 183 -13.23 -21.72 -11.59
CA LYS A 183 -13.58 -23.15 -11.46
C LYS A 183 -12.36 -24.08 -11.51
N THR A 184 -11.39 -23.77 -12.37
CA THR A 184 -10.16 -24.54 -12.48
C THR A 184 -9.34 -24.46 -11.21
N LEU A 185 -9.19 -23.25 -10.63
CA LEU A 185 -8.46 -23.02 -9.39
C LEU A 185 -9.14 -23.71 -8.20
N GLN A 186 -10.47 -23.62 -8.08
CA GLN A 186 -11.22 -24.32 -7.03
C GLN A 186 -11.04 -25.85 -7.14
N LYS A 187 -11.14 -26.40 -8.34
CA LYS A 187 -10.95 -27.86 -8.56
C LYS A 187 -9.54 -28.32 -8.18
N ARG A 188 -8.50 -27.50 -8.47
CA ARG A 188 -7.09 -27.86 -8.18
C ARG A 188 -6.75 -27.71 -6.71
N TYR A 189 -7.20 -26.64 -6.07
CA TYR A 189 -6.70 -26.18 -4.78
C TYR A 189 -7.72 -26.24 -3.63
N GLY A 190 -9.01 -26.45 -3.92
CA GLY A 190 -10.05 -26.46 -2.90
C GLY A 190 -9.82 -27.46 -1.76
N LYS A 191 -9.25 -28.63 -2.06
CA LYS A 191 -8.95 -29.67 -1.06
C LYS A 191 -7.93 -29.28 0.01
N TYR A 192 -7.12 -28.25 -0.24
CA TYR A 192 -6.08 -27.82 0.70
C TYR A 192 -6.64 -26.94 1.82
N PHE A 193 -7.73 -26.22 1.60
CA PHE A 193 -8.33 -25.28 2.51
C PHE A 193 -9.44 -25.91 3.36
N HIS A 194 -9.83 -25.23 4.45
CA HIS A 194 -11.08 -25.53 5.14
C HIS A 194 -12.26 -25.42 4.18
N ALA A 195 -12.30 -24.31 3.45
CA ALA A 195 -13.26 -24.08 2.37
C ALA A 195 -12.61 -23.21 1.27
N PHE A 196 -13.02 -23.46 0.01
CA PHE A 196 -12.64 -22.64 -1.13
C PHE A 196 -13.89 -22.24 -1.88
N HIS A 197 -14.25 -20.97 -1.81
CA HIS A 197 -15.45 -20.43 -2.42
C HIS A 197 -15.14 -19.56 -3.62
N ILE A 198 -16.03 -19.59 -4.59
CA ILE A 198 -16.04 -18.72 -5.76
C ILE A 198 -17.22 -17.76 -5.58
N VAL A 199 -16.92 -16.46 -5.50
CA VAL A 199 -17.95 -15.43 -5.40
C VAL A 199 -17.87 -14.54 -6.64
N LYS A 200 -18.94 -14.53 -7.42
CA LYS A 200 -19.08 -13.72 -8.62
C LYS A 200 -19.79 -12.42 -8.28
N HIS A 201 -19.06 -11.30 -8.36
CA HIS A 201 -19.63 -9.98 -8.15
C HIS A 201 -20.43 -9.55 -9.39
N PRO A 202 -21.74 -9.29 -9.28
CA PRO A 202 -22.56 -8.84 -10.40
C PRO A 202 -22.10 -7.48 -10.93
N LYS A 203 -22.29 -7.27 -12.24
CA LYS A 203 -22.07 -5.95 -12.84
C LYS A 203 -23.22 -5.01 -12.52
N ASP A 204 -22.94 -3.70 -12.61
CA ASP A 204 -23.94 -2.64 -12.60
C ASP A 204 -24.79 -2.55 -11.32
N ILE A 205 -24.21 -2.87 -10.16
CA ILE A 205 -24.86 -2.66 -8.87
C ILE A 205 -25.01 -1.14 -8.63
N PRO A 206 -26.21 -0.65 -8.33
CA PRO A 206 -26.45 0.78 -8.13
C PRO A 206 -25.59 1.36 -6.99
N ASN A 207 -25.09 2.57 -7.20
CA ASN A 207 -24.28 3.33 -6.22
C ASN A 207 -22.91 2.73 -5.89
N GLU A 208 -22.43 1.79 -6.67
CA GLU A 208 -21.06 1.28 -6.59
C GLU A 208 -20.16 1.91 -7.65
N VAL A 209 -18.96 2.31 -7.22
CA VAL A 209 -17.87 2.65 -8.13
C VAL A 209 -17.28 1.37 -8.70
N ILE A 210 -17.10 1.33 -10.01
CA ILE A 210 -16.50 0.18 -10.70
C ILE A 210 -15.07 -0.04 -10.18
N GLY A 211 -14.85 -1.10 -9.37
CA GLY A 211 -13.52 -1.38 -8.82
C GLY A 211 -13.48 -2.45 -7.74
N LYS A 212 -12.31 -2.60 -7.16
CA LYS A 212 -12.00 -3.61 -6.15
C LYS A 212 -12.90 -3.49 -4.90
N GLY A 213 -13.24 -2.25 -4.47
CA GLY A 213 -14.04 -2.02 -3.27
C GLY A 213 -15.40 -2.72 -3.29
N GLY A 214 -16.15 -2.61 -4.40
CA GLY A 214 -17.42 -3.33 -4.58
C GLY A 214 -17.25 -4.85 -4.54
N ASN A 215 -16.25 -5.36 -5.26
CA ASN A 215 -15.98 -6.80 -5.33
C ASN A 215 -15.65 -7.42 -3.96
N ILE A 216 -14.71 -6.82 -3.21
CA ILE A 216 -14.34 -7.35 -1.88
C ILE A 216 -15.45 -7.18 -0.84
N THR A 217 -16.25 -6.12 -0.93
CA THR A 217 -17.42 -5.90 -0.04
C THR A 217 -18.51 -6.92 -0.32
N TYR A 218 -18.82 -7.18 -1.60
CA TYR A 218 -19.78 -8.22 -1.97
C TYR A 218 -19.32 -9.60 -1.48
N ALA A 219 -18.05 -9.92 -1.66
CA ALA A 219 -17.48 -11.18 -1.16
C ALA A 219 -17.49 -11.26 0.37
N GLY A 220 -17.23 -10.15 1.06
CA GLY A 220 -17.30 -10.07 2.51
C GLY A 220 -18.72 -10.31 3.05
N ARG A 221 -19.72 -9.68 2.43
CA ARG A 221 -21.14 -9.91 2.77
C ARG A 221 -21.56 -11.36 2.51
N TRP A 222 -21.09 -11.95 1.43
CA TRP A 222 -21.30 -13.36 1.16
C TRP A 222 -20.65 -14.25 2.22
N LEU A 223 -19.40 -13.96 2.58
CA LEU A 223 -18.65 -14.69 3.62
C LEU A 223 -19.36 -14.60 4.98
N LYS A 224 -19.92 -13.44 5.33
CA LYS A 224 -20.71 -13.24 6.55
C LYS A 224 -21.85 -14.24 6.66
N GLU A 225 -22.66 -14.38 5.59
CA GLU A 225 -23.81 -15.30 5.61
C GLU A 225 -23.32 -16.76 5.67
N TRP A 226 -22.29 -17.11 4.92
CA TRP A 226 -21.71 -18.46 4.96
C TRP A 226 -21.17 -18.83 6.36
N LEU A 227 -20.44 -17.94 7.04
CA LEU A 227 -19.94 -18.16 8.40
C LEU A 227 -21.08 -18.40 9.38
N LYS A 228 -22.18 -17.66 9.24
CA LYS A 228 -23.40 -17.85 10.04
C LYS A 228 -24.02 -19.23 9.80
N GLU A 229 -24.08 -19.71 8.55
CA GLU A 229 -24.57 -21.06 8.23
C GLU A 229 -23.69 -22.17 8.80
N GLN A 230 -22.39 -21.90 8.94
CA GLN A 230 -21.41 -22.85 9.53
C GLN A 230 -21.30 -22.75 11.05
N ASP A 231 -22.07 -21.87 11.70
CA ASP A 231 -21.98 -21.58 13.15
C ASP A 231 -20.58 -21.15 13.60
N ILE A 232 -19.84 -20.42 12.73
CA ILE A 232 -18.51 -19.87 13.03
C ILE A 232 -18.67 -18.44 13.51
N SER A 233 -18.19 -18.16 14.75
CA SER A 233 -18.21 -16.79 15.31
C SER A 233 -17.39 -15.83 14.49
N TYR A 234 -17.91 -14.62 14.23
CA TYR A 234 -17.17 -13.58 13.53
C TYR A 234 -15.90 -13.14 14.26
N SER A 235 -15.88 -13.18 15.59
CA SER A 235 -14.68 -12.89 16.41
C SER A 235 -13.59 -13.95 16.28
N SER A 236 -13.91 -15.12 15.71
CA SER A 236 -12.94 -16.17 15.42
C SER A 236 -12.37 -16.10 13.99
N VAL A 237 -12.68 -15.06 13.22
CA VAL A 237 -12.24 -14.96 11.82
C VAL A 237 -11.49 -13.67 11.55
N ILE A 238 -10.29 -13.78 10.99
CA ILE A 238 -9.49 -12.66 10.48
C ILE A 238 -9.57 -12.66 8.96
N VAL A 239 -9.97 -11.55 8.36
CA VAL A 239 -10.12 -11.42 6.91
C VAL A 239 -8.95 -10.63 6.34
N THR A 240 -8.18 -11.26 5.45
CA THR A 240 -7.13 -10.60 4.65
C THR A 240 -7.63 -10.36 3.24
N THR A 241 -7.64 -9.10 2.77
CA THR A 241 -7.78 -8.81 1.34
C THR A 241 -6.42 -8.95 0.68
N MET A 242 -6.29 -9.77 -0.35
CA MET A 242 -5.00 -10.01 -0.99
C MET A 242 -5.13 -9.97 -2.51
N ASP A 243 -4.43 -9.03 -3.16
CA ASP A 243 -4.44 -8.94 -4.62
C ASP A 243 -3.91 -10.24 -5.24
N CYS A 244 -4.42 -10.60 -6.41
CA CYS A 244 -4.19 -11.90 -7.06
C CYS A 244 -2.75 -12.15 -7.55
N ASP A 245 -1.84 -11.17 -7.42
CA ASP A 245 -0.40 -11.29 -7.68
C ASP A 245 0.46 -11.27 -6.40
N ASN A 246 -0.18 -11.17 -5.23
CA ASN A 246 0.50 -11.03 -3.96
C ASN A 246 0.88 -12.41 -3.38
N LYS A 247 2.10 -12.51 -2.85
CA LYS A 247 2.65 -13.73 -2.29
C LYS A 247 3.07 -13.47 -0.86
N PRO A 248 2.38 -14.03 0.16
CA PRO A 248 2.74 -13.85 1.55
C PRO A 248 4.06 -14.57 1.87
N HIS A 249 4.78 -14.05 2.87
CA HIS A 249 5.86 -14.79 3.53
C HIS A 249 5.30 -16.07 4.17
N GLU A 250 6.10 -17.11 4.27
CA GLU A 250 5.65 -18.41 4.78
C GLU A 250 5.00 -18.35 6.17
N THR A 251 5.46 -17.46 7.04
CA THR A 251 4.95 -17.27 8.41
C THR A 251 3.91 -16.16 8.55
N TYR A 252 3.40 -15.60 7.45
CA TYR A 252 2.52 -14.42 7.50
C TYR A 252 1.25 -14.66 8.32
N PHE A 253 0.55 -15.77 8.11
CA PHE A 253 -0.71 -16.04 8.80
C PHE A 253 -0.50 -16.45 10.26
N ASP A 254 0.59 -17.13 10.58
CA ASP A 254 0.96 -17.44 11.98
C ASP A 254 1.23 -16.14 12.75
N TYR A 255 2.03 -15.22 12.18
CA TYR A 255 2.30 -13.93 12.79
C TYR A 255 1.05 -13.06 12.92
N LEU A 256 0.22 -13.00 11.88
CA LEU A 256 -1.06 -12.29 11.90
C LEU A 256 -1.95 -12.80 13.03
N THR A 257 -2.12 -14.13 13.15
CA THR A 257 -2.95 -14.76 14.17
C THR A 257 -2.37 -14.55 15.56
N TYR A 258 -1.05 -14.65 15.71
CA TYR A 258 -0.37 -14.33 16.97
C TYR A 258 -0.67 -12.90 17.43
N GLU A 259 -0.45 -11.91 16.58
CA GLU A 259 -0.71 -10.49 16.88
C GLU A 259 -2.20 -10.21 17.17
N TYR A 260 -3.10 -10.94 16.53
CA TYR A 260 -4.52 -10.86 16.81
C TYR A 260 -4.85 -11.38 18.21
N ILE A 261 -4.33 -12.54 18.59
CA ILE A 261 -4.63 -13.19 19.87
C ILE A 261 -4.10 -12.38 21.05
N VAL A 262 -2.84 -11.94 21.01
CA VAL A 262 -2.18 -11.27 22.14
C VAL A 262 -2.70 -9.87 22.44
N ARG A 263 -3.62 -9.33 21.63
CA ARG A 263 -4.20 -8.00 21.84
C ARG A 263 -5.56 -8.09 22.51
N GLU A 264 -5.73 -7.37 23.60
CA GLU A 264 -7.01 -7.29 24.31
C GLU A 264 -8.09 -6.65 23.43
N ASP A 265 -7.78 -5.50 22.82
CA ASP A 265 -8.70 -4.69 21.99
C ASP A 265 -8.56 -5.02 20.49
N ARG A 266 -8.39 -6.32 20.18
CA ARG A 266 -8.07 -6.85 18.84
C ARG A 266 -9.03 -6.41 17.73
N LYS A 267 -10.27 -6.15 18.06
CA LYS A 267 -11.33 -5.70 17.15
C LYS A 267 -11.05 -4.29 16.58
N HIS A 268 -10.36 -3.45 17.35
CA HIS A 268 -10.08 -2.07 16.98
C HIS A 268 -8.73 -1.91 16.24
N TYR A 269 -8.26 -2.99 15.62
CA TYR A 269 -7.03 -2.96 14.82
C TYR A 269 -7.23 -3.55 13.43
N SER A 270 -6.52 -2.98 12.46
CA SER A 270 -6.14 -3.68 11.25
C SER A 270 -4.67 -4.07 11.31
N TYR A 271 -4.28 -5.02 10.49
CA TYR A 271 -2.94 -5.60 10.45
C TYR A 271 -2.36 -5.39 9.06
N GLN A 272 -1.23 -4.68 8.98
CA GLN A 272 -0.63 -4.28 7.71
C GLN A 272 0.76 -4.89 7.55
N PRO A 273 0.96 -5.85 6.62
CA PRO A 273 2.28 -6.38 6.30
C PRO A 273 3.12 -5.38 5.51
N VAL A 274 4.43 -5.65 5.44
CA VAL A 274 5.35 -4.88 4.61
C VAL A 274 5.24 -5.35 3.15
N CYS A 275 4.65 -4.53 2.29
CA CYS A 275 4.53 -4.83 0.86
C CYS A 275 5.84 -4.54 0.13
N LEU A 276 6.44 -5.57 -0.51
CA LEU A 276 7.67 -5.47 -1.29
C LEU A 276 7.38 -5.74 -2.78
N PHE A 277 7.62 -4.77 -3.64
CA PHE A 277 7.42 -4.87 -5.08
C PHE A 277 8.62 -5.53 -5.77
N THR A 278 8.92 -6.77 -5.41
CA THR A 278 10.15 -7.46 -5.80
C THR A 278 9.94 -8.76 -6.58
N SER A 279 8.70 -9.28 -6.69
CA SER A 279 8.43 -10.58 -7.31
C SER A 279 8.95 -10.69 -8.75
N ASN A 280 8.79 -9.64 -9.57
CA ASN A 280 9.23 -9.60 -10.96
C ASN A 280 10.28 -8.51 -11.23
N ILE A 281 10.96 -8.00 -10.20
CA ILE A 281 11.84 -6.82 -10.25
C ILE A 281 12.95 -6.94 -11.32
N TRP A 282 13.43 -8.15 -11.60
CA TRP A 282 14.45 -8.40 -12.61
C TRP A 282 13.94 -8.26 -14.05
N ASP A 283 12.63 -8.37 -14.27
CA ASP A 283 11.99 -8.39 -15.58
C ASP A 283 11.52 -7.01 -16.05
N VAL A 284 11.24 -6.11 -15.11
CA VAL A 284 10.70 -4.79 -15.43
C VAL A 284 11.76 -3.80 -15.93
N PRO A 285 11.37 -2.73 -16.66
CA PRO A 285 12.27 -1.66 -17.11
C PRO A 285 12.93 -0.89 -15.96
N ALA A 286 14.07 -0.24 -16.23
CA ALA A 286 14.83 0.52 -15.23
C ALA A 286 13.99 1.56 -14.45
N PRO A 287 13.17 2.43 -15.09
CA PRO A 287 12.33 3.37 -14.34
C PRO A 287 11.36 2.66 -13.37
N MET A 288 10.79 1.53 -13.80
CA MET A 288 9.86 0.76 -12.96
C MET A 288 10.57 0.12 -11.78
N ARG A 289 11.82 -0.32 -11.94
CA ARG A 289 12.61 -0.84 -10.81
C ARG A 289 12.87 0.22 -9.75
N VAL A 290 13.21 1.45 -10.16
CA VAL A 290 13.40 2.58 -9.24
C VAL A 290 12.10 2.87 -8.48
N VAL A 291 10.98 2.95 -9.19
CA VAL A 291 9.66 3.20 -8.59
C VAL A 291 9.26 2.06 -7.64
N ALA A 292 9.37 0.81 -8.06
CA ALA A 292 9.01 -0.36 -7.25
C ALA A 292 9.83 -0.46 -5.97
N THR A 293 11.15 -0.18 -6.07
CA THR A 293 12.02 -0.16 -4.89
C THR A 293 11.68 1.01 -3.97
N GLY A 294 11.37 2.19 -4.51
CA GLY A 294 10.91 3.34 -3.73
C GLY A 294 9.61 3.04 -2.95
N ASN A 295 8.65 2.36 -3.58
CA ASN A 295 7.42 1.92 -2.93
C ASN A 295 7.69 0.87 -1.83
N SER A 296 8.60 -0.07 -2.07
CA SER A 296 9.02 -1.05 -1.05
C SER A 296 9.62 -0.34 0.17
N PHE A 297 10.46 0.67 -0.04
CA PHE A 297 11.02 1.48 1.05
C PHE A 297 9.94 2.24 1.80
N TRP A 298 8.99 2.83 1.09
CA TRP A 298 7.87 3.53 1.73
C TRP A 298 7.09 2.62 2.67
N ASN A 299 6.84 1.35 2.29
CA ASN A 299 6.17 0.36 3.13
C ASN A 299 7.01 0.02 4.37
N ILE A 300 8.32 -0.19 4.22
CA ILE A 300 9.24 -0.44 5.35
C ILE A 300 9.24 0.76 6.32
N ILE A 301 9.36 1.98 5.81
CA ILE A 301 9.35 3.21 6.61
C ILE A 301 8.01 3.39 7.33
N SER A 302 6.91 3.13 6.64
CA SER A 302 5.56 3.25 7.19
C SER A 302 5.33 2.26 8.33
N SER A 303 5.84 1.03 8.24
CA SER A 303 5.75 0.03 9.30
C SER A 303 6.44 0.46 10.61
N MET A 304 7.42 1.37 10.53
CA MET A 304 8.10 1.95 11.69
C MET A 304 7.37 3.14 12.33
N ARG A 305 6.22 3.52 11.76
CA ARG A 305 5.42 4.68 12.21
C ARG A 305 3.98 4.28 12.47
N PRO A 306 3.70 3.40 13.45
CA PRO A 306 2.35 2.85 13.68
C PRO A 306 1.31 3.95 13.95
N HIS A 307 1.71 5.09 14.57
CA HIS A 307 0.83 6.24 14.80
C HIS A 307 0.33 6.94 13.53
N SER A 308 0.93 6.67 12.38
CA SER A 308 0.57 7.23 11.07
C SER A 308 0.36 6.17 9.99
N LEU A 309 0.59 4.91 10.33
CA LEU A 309 0.36 3.78 9.42
C LEU A 309 -1.12 3.70 9.07
N ARG A 310 -1.40 3.44 7.81
CA ARG A 310 -2.74 3.21 7.27
C ARG A 310 -2.76 1.89 6.51
N ASN A 311 -3.94 1.47 6.11
CA ASN A 311 -4.10 0.27 5.31
C ASN A 311 -3.60 0.52 3.87
N PHE A 312 -2.96 -0.51 3.34
CA PHE A 312 -2.60 -0.63 1.92
C PHE A 312 -3.10 -1.99 1.42
N ALA A 313 -2.75 -2.37 0.20
CA ALA A 313 -3.03 -3.71 -0.31
C ALA A 313 -2.57 -4.80 0.68
N SER A 314 -3.31 -5.90 0.73
CA SER A 314 -3.03 -7.06 1.59
C SER A 314 -3.13 -6.80 3.10
N HIS A 315 -3.95 -5.85 3.52
CA HIS A 315 -4.26 -5.67 4.94
C HIS A 315 -5.27 -6.71 5.45
N ALA A 316 -5.20 -6.98 6.75
CA ALA A 316 -6.16 -7.84 7.42
C ALA A 316 -6.97 -7.07 8.46
N GLN A 317 -8.24 -7.48 8.67
CA GLN A 317 -9.14 -6.95 9.68
C GLN A 317 -9.98 -8.08 10.31
N PRO A 318 -10.38 -7.97 11.59
CA PRO A 318 -11.32 -8.89 12.21
C PRO A 318 -12.69 -8.86 11.50
N MET A 319 -13.29 -10.02 11.34
CA MET A 319 -14.58 -10.16 10.65
C MET A 319 -15.70 -9.44 11.39
N ASP A 320 -15.72 -9.49 12.71
CA ASP A 320 -16.71 -8.80 13.55
C ASP A 320 -16.66 -7.28 13.37
N ALA A 321 -15.48 -6.69 13.27
CA ALA A 321 -15.31 -5.28 12.95
C ALA A 321 -15.80 -4.95 11.53
N LEU A 322 -15.50 -5.79 10.55
CA LEU A 322 -15.95 -5.62 9.17
C LEU A 322 -17.48 -5.70 9.05
N VAL A 323 -18.11 -6.64 9.75
CA VAL A 323 -19.57 -6.78 9.76
C VAL A 323 -20.26 -5.55 10.33
N GLU A 324 -19.74 -4.98 11.42
CA GLU A 324 -20.30 -3.77 12.03
C GLU A 324 -20.22 -2.54 11.11
N MET A 325 -19.14 -2.43 10.32
CA MET A 325 -18.92 -1.31 9.40
C MET A 325 -19.50 -1.52 8.00
N ASP A 326 -20.19 -2.64 7.77
CA ASP A 326 -20.62 -3.07 6.43
C ASP A 326 -19.45 -3.10 5.43
N PHE A 327 -18.34 -3.73 5.83
CA PHE A 327 -17.14 -4.01 5.06
C PHE A 327 -16.41 -2.76 4.54
N TRP A 328 -15.94 -2.78 3.29
CA TRP A 328 -15.20 -1.67 2.68
C TRP A 328 -16.13 -0.71 1.94
N SER A 329 -15.66 0.50 1.68
CA SER A 329 -16.43 1.44 0.89
C SER A 329 -16.53 0.98 -0.56
N VAL A 330 -17.76 0.97 -1.08
CA VAL A 330 -18.07 0.71 -2.48
C VAL A 330 -18.05 1.99 -3.33
N ARG A 331 -17.76 3.16 -2.73
CA ARG A 331 -17.88 4.48 -3.36
C ARG A 331 -16.54 5.16 -3.64
N THR A 332 -15.44 4.40 -3.57
CA THR A 332 -14.09 4.91 -3.84
C THR A 332 -13.25 3.91 -4.59
N ILE A 333 -12.25 4.41 -5.33
CA ILE A 333 -11.25 3.59 -6.02
C ILE A 333 -9.97 3.38 -5.20
N VAL A 334 -9.92 3.95 -3.98
CA VAL A 334 -8.80 3.87 -3.03
C VAL A 334 -9.27 3.23 -1.71
N GLU A 335 -10.06 2.19 -1.84
CA GLU A 335 -10.76 1.51 -0.76
C GLU A 335 -9.83 1.07 0.39
N ASP A 336 -8.63 0.59 0.08
CA ASP A 336 -7.65 0.13 1.08
C ASP A 336 -7.27 1.26 2.05
N GLY A 337 -6.79 2.40 1.52
CA GLY A 337 -6.41 3.55 2.33
C GLY A 337 -7.59 4.24 3.01
N HIS A 338 -8.73 4.27 2.33
CA HIS A 338 -9.97 4.84 2.85
C HIS A 338 -10.53 4.04 4.03
N GLN A 339 -10.34 2.71 4.04
CA GLN A 339 -10.80 1.83 5.11
C GLN A 339 -10.25 2.21 6.48
N TYR A 340 -9.00 2.67 6.57
CA TYR A 340 -8.46 3.20 7.83
C TYR A 340 -9.30 4.36 8.37
N TRP A 341 -9.70 5.30 7.51
CA TRP A 341 -10.49 6.46 7.92
C TRP A 341 -11.90 6.07 8.32
N ARG A 342 -12.53 5.15 7.58
CA ARG A 342 -13.85 4.60 7.94
C ARG A 342 -13.81 3.98 9.34
N SER A 343 -12.86 3.09 9.57
CA SER A 343 -12.67 2.42 10.87
C SER A 343 -12.37 3.42 11.99
N TYR A 344 -11.45 4.37 11.75
CA TYR A 344 -11.08 5.38 12.74
C TYR A 344 -12.29 6.22 13.21
N PHE A 345 -13.13 6.67 12.30
CA PHE A 345 -14.33 7.42 12.66
C PHE A 345 -15.45 6.52 13.17
N TYR A 346 -15.59 5.30 12.68
CA TYR A 346 -16.59 4.36 13.18
C TYR A 346 -16.37 4.06 14.67
N PHE A 347 -15.14 3.75 15.04
CA PHE A 347 -14.76 3.43 16.43
C PHE A 347 -14.40 4.67 17.28
N GLY A 348 -14.85 5.86 16.91
CA GLY A 348 -14.69 7.06 17.72
C GLY A 348 -13.26 7.48 18.00
N GLY A 349 -12.32 7.14 17.13
CA GLY A 349 -10.88 7.42 17.27
C GLY A 349 -10.09 6.33 17.97
N ASN A 350 -10.74 5.33 18.56
CA ASN A 350 -10.09 4.14 19.13
C ASN A 350 -9.85 3.10 18.04
N TYR A 351 -8.92 3.39 17.12
CA TYR A 351 -8.55 2.50 16.05
C TYR A 351 -7.09 2.69 15.63
N GLY A 352 -6.40 1.58 15.41
CA GLY A 352 -5.01 1.56 15.04
C GLY A 352 -4.69 0.58 13.91
N VAL A 353 -3.45 0.65 13.42
CA VAL A 353 -2.90 -0.31 12.46
C VAL A 353 -1.66 -0.95 13.07
N VAL A 354 -1.68 -2.27 13.20
CA VAL A 354 -0.55 -3.07 13.67
C VAL A 354 0.36 -3.38 12.48
N PRO A 355 1.62 -2.96 12.50
CA PRO A 355 2.56 -3.34 11.46
C PRO A 355 3.00 -4.78 11.65
N LEU A 356 2.78 -5.63 10.66
CA LEU A 356 3.38 -6.96 10.58
C LEU A 356 4.71 -6.84 9.84
N HIS A 357 5.81 -7.09 10.55
CA HIS A 357 7.17 -6.93 10.00
C HIS A 357 7.63 -8.14 9.17
N VAL A 358 6.71 -8.86 8.57
CA VAL A 358 7.00 -9.87 7.54
C VAL A 358 6.49 -9.39 6.19
N PRO A 359 7.17 -9.74 5.07
CA PRO A 359 6.80 -9.22 3.77
C PRO A 359 5.62 -9.95 3.13
N ILE A 360 4.87 -9.20 2.32
CA ILE A 360 4.10 -9.73 1.20
C ILE A 360 4.75 -9.24 -0.08
N TYR A 361 5.11 -10.17 -0.96
CA TYR A 361 5.78 -9.88 -2.22
C TYR A 361 4.75 -9.58 -3.31
N GLN A 362 4.94 -8.46 -4.00
CA GLN A 362 4.06 -7.96 -5.06
C GLN A 362 4.83 -7.80 -6.37
N ASP A 363 4.11 -7.79 -7.48
CA ASP A 363 4.68 -7.51 -8.78
C ASP A 363 4.84 -5.99 -8.99
N ALA A 364 5.99 -5.58 -9.52
CA ALA A 364 6.17 -4.27 -10.12
C ALA A 364 5.41 -4.21 -11.46
N VAL A 365 4.98 -3.03 -11.87
CA VAL A 365 4.19 -2.85 -13.10
C VAL A 365 4.96 -3.31 -14.34
N LEU A 366 4.37 -4.23 -15.07
CA LEU A 366 4.87 -4.73 -16.34
C LEU A 366 3.70 -4.96 -17.30
N SER A 367 3.71 -4.31 -18.45
CA SER A 367 2.75 -4.50 -19.54
C SER A 367 3.44 -5.06 -20.80
N ALA A 368 2.67 -5.33 -21.84
CA ALA A 368 3.18 -5.96 -23.07
C ALA A 368 4.30 -5.18 -23.78
N THR A 369 4.34 -3.85 -23.66
CA THR A 369 5.38 -3.00 -24.26
C THR A 369 5.95 -2.01 -23.25
N TYR A 370 7.14 -1.48 -23.57
CA TYR A 370 7.82 -0.47 -22.73
C TYR A 370 6.92 0.75 -22.48
N MET A 371 6.35 1.34 -23.54
CA MET A 371 5.51 2.53 -23.42
C MET A 371 4.19 2.26 -22.68
N LYS A 372 3.57 1.10 -22.90
CA LYS A 372 2.40 0.68 -22.13
C LYS A 372 2.73 0.54 -20.65
N THR A 373 3.92 -0.01 -20.32
CA THR A 373 4.39 -0.13 -18.94
C THR A 373 4.55 1.23 -18.27
N LEU A 374 5.19 2.20 -18.93
CA LEU A 374 5.33 3.56 -18.41
C LEU A 374 3.96 4.23 -18.16
N LYS A 375 3.04 4.10 -19.12
CA LYS A 375 1.68 4.64 -19.00
C LYS A 375 0.89 3.97 -17.89
N ALA A 376 0.95 2.64 -17.78
CA ALA A 376 0.28 1.88 -16.73
C ALA A 376 0.77 2.29 -15.33
N GLN A 377 2.08 2.52 -15.16
CA GLN A 377 2.65 3.02 -13.92
C GLN A 377 2.13 4.41 -13.56
N PHE A 378 2.03 5.33 -14.53
CA PHE A 378 1.48 6.67 -14.30
C PHE A 378 0.01 6.59 -13.85
N ILE A 379 -0.80 5.76 -14.52
CA ILE A 379 -2.21 5.54 -14.17
C ILE A 379 -2.35 4.98 -12.76
N GLN A 380 -1.51 4.00 -12.38
CA GLN A 380 -1.50 3.42 -11.04
C GLN A 380 -1.19 4.49 -9.98
N PHE A 381 -0.15 5.32 -10.20
CA PHE A 381 0.21 6.38 -9.25
C PHE A 381 -0.85 7.47 -9.16
N ARG A 382 -1.46 7.86 -10.29
CA ARG A 382 -2.59 8.80 -10.28
C ARG A 382 -3.74 8.26 -9.44
N ARG A 383 -4.04 6.96 -9.52
CA ARG A 383 -5.05 6.31 -8.70
C ARG A 383 -4.68 6.35 -7.22
N TRP A 384 -3.45 6.00 -6.86
CA TRP A 384 -3.00 6.08 -5.46
C TRP A 384 -3.02 7.52 -4.92
N ALA A 385 -2.57 8.48 -5.72
CA ALA A 385 -2.62 9.89 -5.36
C ALA A 385 -4.07 10.45 -5.24
N TYR A 386 -5.06 9.75 -5.81
CA TYR A 386 -6.46 10.09 -5.63
C TYR A 386 -6.95 9.89 -4.19
N GLY A 387 -6.15 9.25 -3.33
CA GLY A 387 -6.34 9.28 -1.87
C GLY A 387 -6.37 10.70 -1.27
N ALA A 388 -6.03 11.75 -2.05
CA ALA A 388 -6.30 13.14 -1.70
C ALA A 388 -7.80 13.43 -1.47
N SER A 389 -8.72 12.64 -2.02
CA SER A 389 -10.16 12.72 -1.76
C SER A 389 -10.51 12.48 -0.29
N ASP A 390 -9.68 11.74 0.44
CA ASP A 390 -9.89 11.52 1.88
C ASP A 390 -9.73 12.78 2.72
N VAL A 391 -9.11 13.85 2.20
CA VAL A 391 -9.01 15.14 2.88
C VAL A 391 -10.40 15.70 3.17
N ALA A 392 -11.32 15.62 2.20
CA ALA A 392 -12.70 16.04 2.38
C ALA A 392 -13.46 15.16 3.38
N TYR A 393 -13.28 13.85 3.27
CA TYR A 393 -13.90 12.88 4.16
C TYR A 393 -13.49 13.07 5.62
N VAL A 394 -12.19 13.24 5.86
CA VAL A 394 -11.62 13.47 7.20
C VAL A 394 -12.00 14.86 7.71
N GLY A 395 -11.84 15.90 6.88
CA GLY A 395 -12.12 17.28 7.27
C GLY A 395 -13.59 17.49 7.65
N GLU A 396 -14.55 16.97 6.88
CA GLU A 396 -15.97 17.06 7.22
C GLU A 396 -16.26 16.48 8.60
N ARG A 397 -15.64 15.34 8.95
CA ARG A 397 -15.85 14.66 10.23
C ARG A 397 -15.14 15.34 11.40
N VAL A 398 -14.02 15.99 11.16
CA VAL A 398 -13.26 16.70 12.19
C VAL A 398 -13.88 18.07 12.51
N PHE A 399 -14.34 18.81 11.49
CA PHE A 399 -14.83 20.17 11.66
C PHE A 399 -16.34 20.26 11.95
N THR A 400 -17.06 19.14 11.97
CA THR A 400 -18.48 19.11 12.36
C THR A 400 -18.64 19.26 13.88
N LYS A 401 -19.79 19.83 14.30
CA LYS A 401 -20.18 19.86 15.72
C LYS A 401 -20.51 18.46 16.28
N GLN A 402 -20.92 17.54 15.41
CA GLN A 402 -21.31 16.17 15.74
C GLN A 402 -20.14 15.18 15.64
N ARG A 403 -18.88 15.69 15.74
CA ARG A 403 -17.70 14.82 15.70
C ARG A 403 -17.71 13.82 16.85
N ASN A 404 -17.31 12.59 16.53
CA ASN A 404 -17.18 11.51 17.51
C ASN A 404 -15.72 11.23 17.93
N VAL A 405 -14.78 12.10 17.50
CA VAL A 405 -13.35 11.99 17.82
C VAL A 405 -12.88 13.27 18.52
N PRO A 406 -11.88 13.22 19.42
CA PRO A 406 -11.29 14.42 20.00
C PRO A 406 -10.76 15.36 18.91
N PHE A 407 -11.10 16.65 19.01
CA PHE A 407 -10.77 17.63 17.96
C PHE A 407 -9.28 17.64 17.60
N TRP A 408 -8.38 17.79 18.57
CA TRP A 408 -6.96 17.89 18.31
C TRP A 408 -6.36 16.62 17.72
N ALA A 409 -6.88 15.44 18.09
CA ALA A 409 -6.49 14.17 17.51
C ALA A 409 -6.93 14.07 16.04
N GLY A 410 -8.16 14.46 15.73
CA GLY A 410 -8.67 14.52 14.36
C GLY A 410 -7.96 15.60 13.53
N PHE A 411 -7.78 16.81 14.09
CA PHE A 411 -7.12 17.92 13.42
C PHE A 411 -5.66 17.60 13.04
N SER A 412 -4.90 17.02 13.95
CA SER A 412 -3.51 16.64 13.65
C SER A 412 -3.42 15.60 12.53
N ARG A 413 -4.38 14.66 12.46
CA ARG A 413 -4.47 13.69 11.36
C ARG A 413 -4.90 14.34 10.05
N PHE A 414 -5.84 15.27 10.09
CA PHE A 414 -6.25 16.05 8.93
C PHE A 414 -5.09 16.85 8.33
N VAL A 415 -4.36 17.60 9.17
CA VAL A 415 -3.19 18.41 8.73
C VAL A 415 -2.12 17.50 8.14
N ARG A 416 -1.83 16.37 8.79
CA ARG A 416 -0.84 15.41 8.28
C ARG A 416 -1.26 14.80 6.93
N LEU A 417 -2.55 14.49 6.76
CA LEU A 417 -3.09 13.97 5.50
C LEU A 417 -2.96 15.01 4.39
N LEU A 418 -3.32 16.27 4.69
CA LEU A 418 -3.23 17.38 3.76
C LEU A 418 -1.77 17.69 3.38
N ASP A 419 -0.88 17.82 4.38
CA ASP A 419 0.57 18.02 4.17
C ASP A 419 1.18 16.91 3.32
N GLY A 420 0.82 15.65 3.57
CA GLY A 420 1.30 14.52 2.79
C GLY A 420 0.92 14.61 1.30
N ASN A 421 -0.32 15.02 0.99
CA ASN A 421 -0.79 15.17 -0.38
C ASN A 421 -0.15 16.37 -1.10
N VAL A 422 0.01 17.51 -0.41
CA VAL A 422 0.68 18.69 -0.96
C VAL A 422 2.17 18.42 -1.18
N THR A 423 2.82 17.80 -0.20
CA THR A 423 4.24 17.40 -0.29
C THR A 423 4.48 16.44 -1.47
N LEU A 424 3.61 15.43 -1.66
CA LEU A 424 3.71 14.49 -2.77
C LEU A 424 3.64 15.20 -4.14
N ALA A 425 2.79 16.21 -4.26
CA ALA A 425 2.64 16.97 -5.50
C ALA A 425 3.81 17.94 -5.74
N CYS A 426 4.23 18.69 -4.73
CA CYS A 426 5.08 19.87 -4.92
C CYS A 426 6.57 19.59 -4.80
N ASN A 427 6.98 18.71 -3.87
CA ASN A 427 8.38 18.66 -3.45
C ASN A 427 9.36 18.38 -4.58
N SER A 428 9.12 17.36 -5.41
CA SER A 428 10.06 17.02 -6.49
C SER A 428 10.22 18.16 -7.50
N VAL A 429 9.14 18.91 -7.78
CA VAL A 429 9.15 20.04 -8.70
C VAL A 429 9.87 21.23 -8.08
N LEU A 430 9.53 21.60 -6.83
CA LEU A 430 10.15 22.74 -6.15
C LEU A 430 11.65 22.53 -5.92
N VAL A 431 12.05 21.32 -5.57
CA VAL A 431 13.48 20.99 -5.38
C VAL A 431 14.23 20.96 -6.70
N ALA A 432 13.64 20.43 -7.78
CA ALA A 432 14.31 20.34 -9.07
C ALA A 432 14.44 21.71 -9.78
N PHE A 433 13.42 22.54 -9.69
CA PHE A 433 13.30 23.74 -10.52
C PHE A 433 13.18 25.04 -9.71
N GLY A 434 12.83 24.98 -8.43
CA GLY A 434 12.51 26.17 -7.64
C GLY A 434 13.64 27.19 -7.57
N GLY A 435 14.91 26.74 -7.49
CA GLY A 435 16.07 27.64 -7.43
C GLY A 435 16.25 28.50 -8.70
N TRP A 436 15.70 28.07 -9.83
CA TRP A 436 15.79 28.82 -11.09
C TRP A 436 14.66 29.83 -11.29
N VAL A 437 13.55 29.66 -10.56
CA VAL A 437 12.36 30.51 -10.76
C VAL A 437 12.65 32.01 -10.55
N PRO A 438 13.33 32.45 -9.48
CA PRO A 438 13.63 33.87 -9.29
C PRO A 438 14.51 34.45 -10.42
N LEU A 439 15.45 33.69 -10.96
CA LEU A 439 16.34 34.13 -12.04
C LEU A 439 15.61 34.27 -13.39
N ILE A 440 14.60 33.43 -13.63
CA ILE A 440 13.82 33.46 -14.89
C ILE A 440 12.77 34.56 -14.87
N VAL A 441 12.11 34.74 -13.72
CA VAL A 441 10.90 35.59 -13.60
C VAL A 441 11.25 37.04 -13.33
N ASN A 442 12.39 37.34 -12.69
CA ASN A 442 12.78 38.69 -12.32
C ASN A 442 14.18 39.04 -12.81
N ALA A 443 14.27 39.85 -13.85
CA ALA A 443 15.54 40.26 -14.45
C ALA A 443 16.47 41.08 -13.51
N GLU A 444 15.87 41.83 -12.54
CA GLU A 444 16.65 42.55 -11.52
C GLU A 444 17.15 41.56 -10.44
N ALA A 445 16.39 40.53 -10.14
CA ALA A 445 16.77 39.45 -9.26
C ALA A 445 18.04 38.76 -9.78
N ALA A 446 18.19 38.61 -11.08
CA ALA A 446 19.38 38.05 -11.71
C ALA A 446 20.67 38.84 -11.39
N ARG A 447 20.56 40.08 -10.90
CA ARG A 447 21.69 40.90 -10.43
C ARG A 447 21.92 40.82 -8.91
N SER A 448 21.04 40.18 -8.16
CA SER A 448 21.17 40.04 -6.71
C SER A 448 22.02 38.83 -6.33
N VAL A 449 22.90 39.01 -5.36
CA VAL A 449 23.76 37.92 -4.83
C VAL A 449 22.90 36.75 -4.30
N ALA A 450 21.81 37.06 -3.63
CA ALA A 450 20.92 36.05 -3.05
C ALA A 450 20.30 35.14 -4.14
N ALA A 451 19.84 35.72 -5.25
CA ALA A 451 19.25 34.93 -6.35
C ALA A 451 20.29 34.12 -7.11
N HIS A 452 21.51 34.65 -7.30
CA HIS A 452 22.60 33.91 -7.93
C HIS A 452 23.13 32.74 -7.10
N GLN A 453 23.18 32.89 -5.78
CA GLN A 453 23.66 31.84 -4.88
C GLN A 453 22.59 30.76 -4.58
N LEU A 454 21.33 31.03 -4.87
CA LEU A 454 20.24 30.10 -4.56
C LEU A 454 20.36 28.75 -5.28
N PRO A 455 20.63 28.66 -6.60
CA PRO A 455 20.84 27.38 -7.27
C PRO A 455 22.00 26.58 -6.69
N ASP A 456 23.10 27.23 -6.36
CA ASP A 456 24.29 26.59 -5.77
C ASP A 456 24.01 26.09 -4.34
N THR A 457 23.30 26.87 -3.55
CA THR A 457 22.83 26.47 -2.21
C THR A 457 21.91 25.27 -2.29
N VAL A 458 20.93 25.30 -3.19
CA VAL A 458 20.03 24.16 -3.44
C VAL A 458 20.81 22.93 -3.89
N SER A 459 21.76 23.10 -4.81
CA SER A 459 22.64 22.03 -5.30
C SER A 459 23.48 21.41 -4.17
N THR A 460 24.07 22.23 -3.30
CA THR A 460 24.85 21.77 -2.15
C THR A 460 23.99 20.94 -1.20
N LEU A 461 22.78 21.41 -0.88
CA LEU A 461 21.84 20.67 -0.04
C LEU A 461 21.40 19.35 -0.70
N GLN A 462 21.20 19.33 -2.02
CA GLN A 462 20.91 18.11 -2.77
C GLN A 462 22.10 17.13 -2.74
N GLN A 463 23.36 17.62 -2.81
CA GLN A 463 24.55 16.76 -2.69
C GLN A 463 24.61 16.09 -1.31
N ILE A 464 24.27 16.79 -0.23
CA ILE A 464 24.16 16.17 1.10
C ILE A 464 23.09 15.07 1.11
N ALA A 465 21.95 15.28 0.42
CA ALA A 465 20.91 14.29 0.29
C ALA A 465 21.35 13.03 -0.51
N LEU A 466 22.42 13.11 -1.33
CA LEU A 466 23.00 11.94 -2.03
C LEU A 466 23.54 10.88 -1.04
N ILE A 467 23.93 11.27 0.17
CA ILE A 467 24.33 10.31 1.22
C ILE A 467 23.13 9.40 1.57
N GLY A 468 21.95 9.99 1.74
CA GLY A 468 20.71 9.22 1.95
C GLY A 468 20.40 8.30 0.77
N MET A 469 20.65 8.76 -0.45
CA MET A 469 20.48 7.95 -1.66
C MET A 469 21.47 6.78 -1.71
N ALA A 470 22.72 6.96 -1.32
CA ALA A 470 23.71 5.87 -1.23
C ALA A 470 23.26 4.78 -0.24
N ILE A 471 22.73 5.17 0.92
CA ILE A 471 22.15 4.24 1.90
C ILE A 471 20.93 3.52 1.31
N ALA A 472 20.07 4.25 0.59
CA ALA A 472 18.91 3.66 -0.09
C ALA A 472 19.33 2.63 -1.14
N ILE A 473 20.33 2.93 -1.96
CA ILE A 473 20.88 2.01 -2.96
C ILE A 473 21.42 0.74 -2.29
N PHE A 474 22.21 0.88 -1.24
CA PHE A 474 22.75 -0.26 -0.48
C PHE A 474 21.63 -1.12 0.11
N SER A 475 20.60 -0.49 0.68
CA SER A 475 19.44 -1.19 1.21
C SER A 475 18.64 -1.90 0.11
N ALA A 476 18.53 -1.28 -1.08
CA ALA A 476 17.87 -1.87 -2.23
C ALA A 476 18.50 -3.21 -2.64
N PHE A 477 19.83 -3.26 -2.71
CA PHE A 477 20.54 -4.50 -3.04
C PHE A 477 20.26 -5.63 -2.04
N LYS A 478 20.08 -5.30 -0.77
CA LYS A 478 19.76 -6.31 0.26
C LYS A 478 18.32 -6.84 0.18
N ILE A 479 17.39 -6.10 -0.42
CA ILE A 479 15.98 -6.50 -0.57
C ILE A 479 15.77 -7.30 -1.86
N LEU A 480 16.69 -7.17 -2.82
CA LEU A 480 16.54 -7.84 -4.11
C LEU A 480 16.57 -9.36 -3.94
N PRO A 481 15.62 -10.07 -4.58
CA PRO A 481 15.70 -11.52 -4.68
C PRO A 481 16.96 -11.94 -5.49
N PRO A 482 17.44 -13.18 -5.31
CA PRO A 482 18.57 -13.71 -6.08
C PRO A 482 18.39 -13.46 -7.58
N ARG A 483 19.48 -13.10 -8.25
CA ARG A 483 19.45 -12.84 -9.70
C ARG A 483 19.11 -14.13 -10.46
N PRO A 484 18.03 -14.16 -11.27
CA PRO A 484 17.71 -15.31 -12.10
C PRO A 484 18.83 -15.65 -13.08
N VAL A 485 19.06 -16.95 -13.33
CA VAL A 485 20.13 -17.45 -14.21
C VAL A 485 20.07 -16.88 -15.62
N ARG A 486 18.86 -16.53 -16.11
CA ARG A 486 18.63 -15.91 -17.44
C ARG A 486 19.27 -14.52 -17.60
N TYR A 487 19.68 -13.86 -16.52
CA TYR A 487 20.32 -12.54 -16.55
C TYR A 487 21.83 -12.63 -16.30
N THR A 488 22.61 -11.92 -17.11
CA THR A 488 24.07 -11.82 -16.96
C THR A 488 24.48 -10.96 -15.78
N ARG A 489 25.75 -11.07 -15.31
CA ARG A 489 26.28 -10.22 -14.22
C ARG A 489 26.27 -8.72 -14.56
N ARG A 490 26.32 -8.36 -15.84
CA ARG A 490 26.18 -6.97 -16.31
C ARG A 490 24.85 -6.32 -15.88
N ARG A 491 23.81 -7.14 -15.65
CA ARG A 491 22.52 -6.63 -15.15
C ARG A 491 22.65 -5.98 -13.77
N ASN A 492 23.56 -6.45 -12.92
CA ASN A 492 23.80 -5.86 -11.60
C ASN A 492 24.35 -4.44 -11.70
N VAL A 493 25.21 -4.16 -12.68
CA VAL A 493 25.73 -2.81 -12.94
C VAL A 493 24.58 -1.87 -13.34
N TRP A 494 23.69 -2.33 -14.22
CA TRP A 494 22.51 -1.55 -14.59
C TRP A 494 21.53 -1.32 -13.43
N MET A 495 21.45 -2.28 -12.51
CA MET A 495 20.68 -2.12 -11.28
C MET A 495 21.24 -1.03 -10.35
N LEU A 496 22.55 -0.76 -10.43
CA LEU A 496 23.18 0.37 -9.73
C LEU A 496 22.95 1.68 -10.49
N LEU A 497 23.28 1.73 -11.78
CA LEU A 497 23.21 2.96 -12.58
C LEU A 497 21.80 3.52 -12.75
N GLN A 498 20.76 2.67 -12.66
CA GLN A 498 19.36 3.11 -12.81
C GLN A 498 18.90 4.17 -11.81
N TRP A 499 19.60 4.32 -10.67
CA TRP A 499 19.24 5.30 -9.64
C TRP A 499 19.40 6.75 -10.08
N VAL A 500 20.18 7.00 -11.15
CA VAL A 500 20.21 8.29 -11.83
C VAL A 500 18.82 8.72 -12.34
N LEU A 501 17.92 7.76 -12.57
CA LEU A 501 16.54 8.04 -13.00
C LEU A 501 15.62 8.49 -11.84
N MET A 502 16.08 8.44 -10.59
CA MET A 502 15.25 8.75 -9.41
C MET A 502 14.62 10.15 -9.48
N PRO A 503 15.32 11.25 -9.81
CA PRO A 503 14.68 12.57 -9.91
C PRO A 503 13.57 12.59 -10.97
N VAL A 504 13.83 12.02 -12.16
CA VAL A 504 12.86 11.95 -13.25
C VAL A 504 11.64 11.13 -12.86
N THR A 505 11.85 9.95 -12.25
CA THR A 505 10.74 9.09 -11.82
C THR A 505 9.92 9.74 -10.70
N SER A 506 10.53 10.50 -9.80
CA SER A 506 9.82 11.25 -8.77
C SER A 506 8.95 12.35 -9.35
N ILE A 507 9.45 13.11 -10.33
CA ILE A 507 8.67 14.16 -10.99
C ILE A 507 7.50 13.54 -11.77
N VAL A 508 7.75 12.52 -12.59
CA VAL A 508 6.74 11.94 -13.49
C VAL A 508 5.71 11.12 -12.72
N TYR A 509 6.13 10.23 -11.81
CA TYR A 509 5.22 9.29 -11.16
C TYR A 509 4.71 9.77 -9.80
N SER A 510 5.45 10.63 -9.08
CA SER A 510 4.93 11.20 -7.83
C SER A 510 4.22 12.53 -8.08
N SER A 511 4.98 13.58 -8.47
CA SER A 511 4.41 14.94 -8.60
C SER A 511 3.36 15.04 -9.69
N ALA A 512 3.66 14.66 -10.94
CA ALA A 512 2.72 14.82 -12.05
C ALA A 512 1.45 13.97 -11.86
N ALA A 513 1.58 12.74 -11.30
CA ALA A 513 0.43 11.91 -11.01
C ALA A 513 -0.43 12.50 -9.88
N ALA A 514 0.20 13.08 -8.83
CA ALA A 514 -0.50 13.76 -7.74
C ALA A 514 -1.23 15.02 -8.25
N PHE A 515 -0.57 15.86 -9.05
CA PHE A 515 -1.24 17.00 -9.69
C PHE A 515 -2.40 16.55 -10.56
N ALA A 516 -2.25 15.50 -11.38
CA ALA A 516 -3.33 14.98 -12.20
C ALA A 516 -4.53 14.50 -11.37
N ALA A 517 -4.31 13.85 -10.23
CA ALA A 517 -5.38 13.44 -9.33
C ALA A 517 -6.05 14.63 -8.64
N GLN A 518 -5.27 15.56 -8.10
CA GLN A 518 -5.76 16.76 -7.41
C GLN A 518 -6.48 17.72 -8.36
N THR A 519 -6.03 17.85 -9.61
CA THR A 519 -6.72 18.63 -10.64
C THR A 519 -8.12 18.08 -10.94
N ARG A 520 -8.27 16.76 -10.96
CA ARG A 520 -9.59 16.13 -11.13
C ARG A 520 -10.52 16.49 -9.98
N LEU A 521 -10.03 16.41 -8.74
CA LEU A 521 -10.79 16.82 -7.56
C LEU A 521 -11.14 18.31 -7.63
N LEU A 522 -10.18 19.17 -8.00
CA LEU A 522 -10.37 20.61 -8.16
C LEU A 522 -11.45 20.95 -9.19
N LEU A 523 -11.52 20.22 -10.29
CA LEU A 523 -12.49 20.42 -11.36
C LEU A 523 -13.81 19.64 -11.15
N GLY A 524 -13.94 18.83 -10.07
CA GLY A 524 -15.10 17.97 -9.85
C GLY A 524 -15.22 16.82 -10.87
N ARG A 525 -14.12 16.44 -11.50
CA ARG A 525 -14.04 15.31 -12.44
C ARG A 525 -13.56 14.06 -11.70
N TYR A 526 -14.48 13.40 -11.02
CA TYR A 526 -14.16 12.26 -10.16
C TYR A 526 -13.63 11.06 -10.95
N LEU A 527 -12.79 10.26 -10.27
CA LEU A 527 -12.44 8.93 -10.75
C LEU A 527 -13.47 7.94 -10.21
N ASP A 528 -14.47 7.67 -11.03
CA ASP A 528 -15.60 6.78 -10.76
C ASP A 528 -15.42 5.38 -11.35
N LYS A 529 -14.26 5.13 -11.95
CA LYS A 529 -13.89 3.84 -12.53
C LYS A 529 -12.44 3.50 -12.18
N PHE A 530 -12.25 2.29 -11.70
CA PHE A 530 -10.93 1.74 -11.42
C PHE A 530 -10.21 1.41 -12.74
N ASP A 531 -9.13 2.14 -13.00
CA ASP A 531 -8.23 1.82 -14.10
C ASP A 531 -7.39 0.58 -13.71
N VAL A 532 -7.77 -0.58 -14.22
CA VAL A 532 -7.04 -1.83 -13.96
C VAL A 532 -5.64 -1.76 -14.55
N THR A 533 -4.64 -2.03 -13.73
CA THR A 533 -3.25 -2.12 -14.19
C THR A 533 -3.06 -3.47 -14.89
N GLU A 534 -2.78 -3.46 -16.19
CA GLU A 534 -2.47 -4.67 -16.96
C GLU A 534 -1.24 -5.36 -16.34
N LYS A 535 -1.41 -6.61 -15.91
CA LYS A 535 -0.34 -7.43 -15.34
C LYS A 535 0.12 -8.45 -16.38
N ALA A 536 1.35 -8.32 -16.84
CA ALA A 536 1.96 -9.26 -17.77
C ALA A 536 3.17 -9.93 -17.10
N THR A 537 3.22 -11.26 -17.14
CA THR A 537 4.43 -11.98 -16.75
C THR A 537 5.46 -11.95 -17.88
N ALA A 538 6.76 -12.12 -17.56
CA ALA A 538 7.80 -12.22 -18.57
C ALA A 538 7.54 -13.38 -19.55
N ALA A 539 6.90 -14.46 -19.08
CA ALA A 539 6.50 -15.60 -19.89
C ALA A 539 5.37 -15.26 -20.88
N ILE A 540 4.36 -14.49 -20.44
CA ILE A 540 3.27 -14.02 -21.30
C ILE A 540 3.84 -13.09 -22.38
N ASN A 541 4.70 -12.14 -22.02
CA ASN A 541 5.35 -11.24 -22.98
C ASN A 541 6.22 -12.01 -24.00
N ALA A 542 6.95 -13.06 -23.57
CA ALA A 542 7.73 -13.89 -24.47
C ALA A 542 6.84 -14.66 -25.46
N ARG A 543 5.72 -15.23 -25.02
CA ARG A 543 4.73 -15.91 -25.86
C ARG A 543 4.09 -14.95 -26.88
N GLN A 544 3.67 -13.76 -26.43
CA GLN A 544 3.10 -12.72 -27.32
C GLN A 544 4.08 -12.29 -28.39
N LYS A 545 5.36 -12.04 -28.03
CA LYS A 545 6.43 -11.72 -28.99
C LYS A 545 6.69 -12.86 -29.99
N ALA A 546 6.69 -14.11 -29.55
CA ALA A 546 6.86 -15.28 -30.41
C ALA A 546 5.68 -15.40 -31.41
N THR A 547 4.44 -15.20 -30.94
CA THR A 547 3.24 -15.23 -31.78
C THR A 547 3.23 -14.08 -32.80
N ALA A 548 3.59 -12.86 -32.38
CA ALA A 548 3.70 -11.71 -33.28
C ALA A 548 4.76 -11.92 -34.35
N ARG A 549 5.93 -12.50 -34.01
CA ARG A 549 6.98 -12.88 -34.98
C ARG A 549 6.50 -13.95 -35.97
N LYS A 550 5.74 -14.96 -35.51
CA LYS A 550 5.16 -15.97 -36.40
C LYS A 550 4.14 -15.35 -37.36
N ARG A 551 3.26 -14.47 -36.91
CA ARG A 551 2.30 -13.76 -37.75
C ARG A 551 2.97 -12.85 -38.77
N SER A 552 4.00 -12.09 -38.37
CA SER A 552 4.79 -11.25 -39.28
C SER A 552 5.56 -12.06 -40.33
N LYS A 553 6.09 -13.24 -39.96
CA LYS A 553 6.71 -14.15 -40.92
C LYS A 553 5.72 -14.76 -41.90
N ALA A 554 4.52 -15.13 -41.42
CA ALA A 554 3.44 -15.67 -42.24
C ALA A 554 2.90 -14.61 -43.24
N ALA A 555 2.69 -13.38 -42.78
CA ALA A 555 2.28 -12.27 -43.66
C ALA A 555 3.29 -12.00 -44.76
N ARG A 556 4.60 -11.95 -44.45
CA ARG A 556 5.67 -11.79 -45.44
C ARG A 556 5.84 -13.00 -46.40
N ALA A 557 5.36 -14.17 -46.03
CA ALA A 557 5.39 -15.35 -46.90
C ALA A 557 4.20 -15.40 -47.87
N VAL A 558 3.11 -14.66 -47.59
CA VAL A 558 1.94 -14.52 -48.48
C VAL A 558 2.14 -13.37 -49.50
N GLU A 559 3.04 -12.40 -49.18
CA GLU A 559 3.41 -11.30 -50.08
C GLU A 559 4.53 -11.64 -51.09
N LYS A 560 5.13 -12.83 -50.95
CA LYS A 560 6.08 -13.41 -51.94
C LYS A 560 5.37 -14.49 -52.76
#